data_5cbb3d3608db80307409b671c4b1d259
#
_entry.id   5cbb3d3608db80307409b671c4b1d259
#
_cell.length_a   1.000
_cell.length_b   1.000
_cell.length_c   1.000
_cell.angle_alpha   90.00
_cell.angle_beta   90.00
_cell.angle_gamma   90.00
#
_symmetry.space_group_name_H-M   'P 1'
#
loop_
_entity.id
_entity.type
_entity.pdbx_description
1 polymer ?
#
loop_
_entity_poly.entity_id
_entity_poly.type
_entity_poly.pdbx_seq_one_letter_code
_entity_poly.pdbx_strand_id
1 'polypeptide(L)'
;MNRLIQLDPVNATGKTQQLFDGVQRKLGVVPNLFRVLGNSPAALEGYLNFSGALAGGVLDAKIREQIALTVAEINDCAYCRSAHAFIGGKVGLKDREIADARQVTATDARTAAILDLARNVVVQRGELSDSEFQAARAAKLTDAEIVETVANVALNILTNYVNHAARTVVDFPSVEPVAAEACEAGACACTH
;
A
#
# COMPACT_ATOMS: atom_id res chain seq x y z
N MET A 1 -1.37 13.67 -17.62
CA MET A 1 -0.01 14.06 -17.99
C MET A 1 0.86 13.93 -16.73
N ASN A 2 1.96 13.17 -16.81
CA ASN A 2 2.87 13.04 -15.67
C ASN A 2 3.49 14.38 -15.29
N ARG A 3 3.65 14.63 -13.98
CA ARG A 3 4.35 15.83 -13.48
C ARG A 3 5.87 15.61 -13.37
N LEU A 4 6.29 14.37 -13.14
CA LEU A 4 7.69 13.97 -13.09
C LEU A 4 8.04 13.09 -14.28
N ILE A 5 9.29 13.12 -14.68
CA ILE A 5 9.80 12.29 -15.78
C ILE A 5 9.76 10.81 -15.34
N GLN A 6 9.19 9.97 -16.19
CA GLN A 6 9.38 8.52 -16.10
C GLN A 6 10.66 8.16 -16.85
N LEU A 7 11.72 7.88 -16.14
CA LEU A 7 12.99 7.53 -16.75
C LEU A 7 12.84 6.26 -17.59
N ASP A 8 13.45 6.27 -18.76
CA ASP A 8 13.51 5.08 -19.60
C ASP A 8 14.60 4.14 -19.06
N PRO A 9 14.27 2.89 -18.68
CA PRO A 9 15.27 1.94 -18.20
C PRO A 9 16.41 1.67 -19.17
N VAL A 10 16.17 1.78 -20.48
CA VAL A 10 17.18 1.54 -21.52
C VAL A 10 18.23 2.65 -21.54
N ASN A 11 17.82 3.88 -21.23
CA ASN A 11 18.68 5.06 -21.26
C ASN A 11 19.16 5.51 -19.88
N ALA A 12 18.78 4.79 -18.82
CA ALA A 12 19.27 5.07 -17.47
C ALA A 12 20.78 4.83 -17.36
N THR A 13 21.45 5.55 -16.47
CA THR A 13 22.89 5.44 -16.26
C THR A 13 23.24 5.35 -14.78
N GLY A 14 24.48 4.93 -14.48
CA GLY A 14 25.02 4.95 -13.12
C GLY A 14 24.22 4.10 -12.13
N LYS A 15 23.95 4.65 -10.95
CA LYS A 15 23.25 3.94 -9.87
C LYS A 15 21.80 3.62 -10.23
N THR A 16 21.10 4.52 -10.93
CA THR A 16 19.72 4.29 -11.38
C THR A 16 19.62 3.07 -12.30
N GLN A 17 20.55 2.94 -13.26
CA GLN A 17 20.64 1.77 -14.12
C GLN A 17 20.76 0.48 -13.31
N GLN A 18 21.70 0.43 -12.38
CA GLN A 18 21.93 -0.76 -11.53
C GLN A 18 20.66 -1.16 -10.75
N LEU A 19 19.93 -0.17 -10.22
CA LEU A 19 18.69 -0.41 -9.50
C LEU A 19 17.59 -0.92 -10.43
N PHE A 20 17.44 -0.33 -11.62
CA PHE A 20 16.48 -0.80 -12.62
C PHE A 20 16.79 -2.21 -13.11
N ASP A 21 18.06 -2.55 -13.32
CA ASP A 21 18.47 -3.90 -13.67
C ASP A 21 18.09 -4.91 -12.58
N GLY A 22 18.21 -4.50 -11.31
CA GLY A 22 17.78 -5.31 -10.17
C GLY A 22 16.27 -5.55 -10.17
N VAL A 23 15.48 -4.49 -10.41
CA VAL A 23 14.02 -4.56 -10.52
C VAL A 23 13.62 -5.42 -11.72
N GLN A 24 14.21 -5.20 -12.89
CA GLN A 24 13.94 -5.95 -14.11
C GLN A 24 14.20 -7.45 -13.92
N ARG A 25 15.30 -7.84 -13.26
CA ARG A 25 15.58 -9.26 -12.96
C ARG A 25 14.55 -9.89 -12.04
N LYS A 26 14.03 -9.12 -11.06
CA LYS A 26 13.10 -9.63 -10.04
C LYS A 26 11.65 -9.67 -10.55
N LEU A 27 11.22 -8.67 -11.30
CA LEU A 27 9.83 -8.48 -11.71
C LEU A 27 9.57 -8.75 -13.19
N GLY A 28 10.61 -8.86 -14.02
CA GLY A 28 10.49 -8.99 -15.48
C GLY A 28 10.18 -7.66 -16.19
N VAL A 29 9.93 -6.60 -15.45
CA VAL A 29 9.61 -5.25 -15.95
C VAL A 29 10.05 -4.21 -14.89
N VAL A 30 10.26 -2.97 -15.32
CA VAL A 30 10.45 -1.81 -14.42
C VAL A 30 9.15 -1.01 -14.42
N PRO A 31 8.28 -1.17 -13.40
CA PRO A 31 7.01 -0.43 -13.29
C PRO A 31 7.20 1.09 -13.28
N ASN A 32 6.19 1.81 -13.72
CA ASN A 32 6.24 3.28 -13.84
C ASN A 32 6.57 3.99 -12.52
N LEU A 33 6.10 3.48 -11.39
CA LEU A 33 6.49 4.00 -10.07
C LEU A 33 8.02 4.00 -9.88
N PHE A 34 8.71 2.92 -10.25
CA PHE A 34 10.16 2.84 -10.09
C PHE A 34 10.89 3.74 -11.09
N ARG A 35 10.33 3.90 -12.29
CA ARG A 35 10.83 4.85 -13.28
C ARG A 35 10.73 6.31 -12.80
N VAL A 36 9.68 6.64 -12.03
CA VAL A 36 9.54 7.92 -11.34
C VAL A 36 10.51 8.04 -10.16
N LEU A 37 10.57 7.04 -9.28
CA LEU A 37 11.49 7.01 -8.13
C LEU A 37 12.96 7.07 -8.58
N GLY A 38 13.28 6.53 -9.75
CA GLY A 38 14.62 6.54 -10.33
C GLY A 38 15.21 7.92 -10.57
N ASN A 39 14.40 9.01 -10.59
CA ASN A 39 14.89 10.38 -10.60
C ASN A 39 15.74 10.69 -9.35
N SER A 40 15.54 9.94 -8.26
CA SER A 40 16.42 9.94 -7.08
C SER A 40 16.87 8.52 -6.79
N PRO A 41 18.10 8.15 -7.17
CA PRO A 41 18.63 6.81 -6.86
C PRO A 41 18.57 6.48 -5.37
N ALA A 42 18.77 7.48 -4.50
CA ALA A 42 18.66 7.31 -3.05
C ALA A 42 17.23 6.96 -2.60
N ALA A 43 16.21 7.61 -3.16
CA ALA A 43 14.82 7.30 -2.84
C ALA A 43 14.42 5.90 -3.33
N LEU A 44 14.83 5.54 -4.56
CA LEU A 44 14.56 4.21 -5.11
C LEU A 44 15.27 3.12 -4.31
N GLU A 45 16.55 3.30 -3.99
CA GLU A 45 17.31 2.34 -3.20
C GLU A 45 16.74 2.18 -1.79
N GLY A 46 16.41 3.31 -1.12
CA GLY A 46 15.78 3.30 0.20
C GLY A 46 14.45 2.54 0.20
N TYR A 47 13.59 2.78 -0.79
CA TYR A 47 12.34 2.04 -0.97
C TYR A 47 12.59 0.52 -1.17
N LEU A 48 13.48 0.16 -2.09
CA LEU A 48 13.77 -1.24 -2.41
C LEU A 48 14.35 -2.00 -1.20
N ASN A 49 15.23 -1.35 -0.44
CA ASN A 49 15.82 -1.93 0.77
C ASN A 49 14.79 -2.09 1.87
N PHE A 50 13.93 -1.07 2.11
CA PHE A 50 12.89 -1.15 3.12
C PHE A 50 11.85 -2.22 2.79
N SER A 51 11.36 -2.23 1.54
CA SER A 51 10.45 -3.27 1.04
C SER A 51 11.08 -4.67 1.13
N GLY A 52 12.38 -4.79 0.79
CA GLY A 52 13.13 -6.04 0.88
C GLY A 52 13.28 -6.54 2.31
N ALA A 53 13.55 -5.65 3.26
CA ALA A 53 13.65 -5.99 4.69
C ALA A 53 12.30 -6.50 5.23
N LEU A 54 11.19 -5.79 4.96
CA LEU A 54 9.85 -6.20 5.38
C LEU A 54 9.39 -7.52 4.72
N ALA A 55 9.91 -7.85 3.55
CA ALA A 55 9.63 -9.14 2.91
C ALA A 55 10.19 -10.35 3.68
N GLY A 56 11.20 -10.14 4.52
CA GLY A 56 11.75 -11.15 5.44
C GLY A 56 11.20 -11.09 6.86
N GLY A 57 10.20 -10.25 7.12
CA GLY A 57 9.60 -10.05 8.44
C GLY A 57 8.58 -11.12 8.83
N VAL A 58 7.82 -10.83 9.91
CA VAL A 58 6.83 -11.78 10.47
C VAL A 58 5.49 -11.75 9.73
N LEU A 59 5.19 -10.68 8.97
CA LEU A 59 3.98 -10.61 8.16
C LEU A 59 4.22 -11.28 6.81
N ASP A 60 3.42 -12.28 6.47
CA ASP A 60 3.52 -12.97 5.19
C ASP A 60 3.14 -12.07 3.99
N ALA A 61 3.41 -12.57 2.78
CA ALA A 61 3.21 -11.79 1.56
C ALA A 61 1.74 -11.39 1.35
N LYS A 62 0.78 -12.26 1.70
CA LYS A 62 -0.65 -11.97 1.55
C LYS A 62 -1.09 -10.85 2.47
N ILE A 63 -0.69 -10.89 3.74
CA ILE A 63 -0.99 -9.84 4.72
C ILE A 63 -0.40 -8.50 4.29
N ARG A 64 0.85 -8.48 3.81
CA ARG A 64 1.47 -7.23 3.32
C ARG A 64 0.71 -6.63 2.13
N GLU A 65 0.26 -7.46 1.18
CA GLU A 65 -0.56 -6.98 0.05
C GLU A 65 -1.95 -6.49 0.52
N GLN A 66 -2.57 -7.15 1.50
CA GLN A 66 -3.83 -6.69 2.07
C GLN A 66 -3.68 -5.34 2.79
N ILE A 67 -2.61 -5.14 3.57
CA ILE A 67 -2.29 -3.82 4.15
C ILE A 67 -2.11 -2.78 3.04
N ALA A 68 -1.38 -3.12 1.98
CA ALA A 68 -1.14 -2.21 0.87
C ALA A 68 -2.43 -1.81 0.15
N LEU A 69 -3.37 -2.76 -0.05
CA LEU A 69 -4.69 -2.50 -0.61
C LEU A 69 -5.52 -1.57 0.28
N THR A 70 -5.54 -1.84 1.60
CA THR A 70 -6.20 -0.97 2.59
C THR A 70 -5.65 0.46 2.52
N VAL A 71 -4.33 0.62 2.56
CA VAL A 71 -3.68 1.95 2.52
C VAL A 71 -3.93 2.66 1.18
N ALA A 72 -3.88 1.92 0.06
CA ALA A 72 -4.13 2.47 -1.27
C ALA A 72 -5.57 2.97 -1.44
N GLU A 73 -6.54 2.27 -0.86
CA GLU A 73 -7.96 2.68 -0.90
C GLU A 73 -8.19 3.93 -0.06
N ILE A 74 -7.70 3.96 1.19
CA ILE A 74 -7.85 5.12 2.09
C ILE A 74 -7.22 6.38 1.50
N ASN A 75 -6.05 6.24 0.86
CA ASN A 75 -5.33 7.35 0.25
C ASN A 75 -5.82 7.65 -1.19
N ASP A 76 -6.84 6.98 -1.69
CA ASP A 76 -7.36 7.10 -3.07
C ASP A 76 -6.26 7.01 -4.15
N CYS A 77 -5.28 6.10 -3.98
CA CYS A 77 -4.20 5.92 -4.93
C CYS A 77 -4.56 4.90 -6.02
N ALA A 78 -5.06 5.37 -7.17
CA ALA A 78 -5.45 4.51 -8.29
C ALA A 78 -4.30 3.60 -8.78
N TYR A 79 -3.07 4.13 -8.86
CA TYR A 79 -1.89 3.35 -9.21
C TYR A 79 -1.69 2.19 -8.24
N CYS A 80 -1.72 2.49 -6.93
CA CYS A 80 -1.42 1.52 -5.89
C CYS A 80 -2.54 0.47 -5.75
N ARG A 81 -3.81 0.86 -5.87
CA ARG A 81 -4.92 -0.10 -5.93
C ARG A 81 -4.72 -1.13 -7.04
N SER A 82 -4.41 -0.65 -8.24
CA SER A 82 -4.21 -1.50 -9.43
C SER A 82 -3.00 -2.40 -9.28
N ALA A 83 -1.87 -1.85 -8.82
CA ALA A 83 -0.64 -2.61 -8.60
C ALA A 83 -0.83 -3.70 -7.55
N HIS A 84 -1.36 -3.36 -6.37
CA HIS A 84 -1.51 -4.30 -5.26
C HIS A 84 -2.64 -5.31 -5.47
N ALA A 85 -3.69 -5.00 -6.23
CA ALA A 85 -4.66 -6.01 -6.68
C ALA A 85 -4.01 -7.05 -7.59
N PHE A 86 -3.19 -6.61 -8.55
CA PHE A 86 -2.46 -7.50 -9.44
C PHE A 86 -1.42 -8.36 -8.69
N ILE A 87 -0.60 -7.74 -7.82
CA ILE A 87 0.43 -8.44 -7.05
C ILE A 87 -0.23 -9.38 -6.03
N GLY A 88 -1.30 -8.95 -5.37
CA GLY A 88 -2.09 -9.76 -4.44
C GLY A 88 -2.58 -11.07 -5.08
N GLY A 89 -3.11 -10.99 -6.30
CA GLY A 89 -3.46 -12.19 -7.07
C GLY A 89 -2.25 -13.10 -7.35
N LYS A 90 -1.07 -12.52 -7.62
CA LYS A 90 0.17 -13.30 -7.85
C LYS A 90 0.69 -13.99 -6.59
N VAL A 91 0.51 -13.42 -5.40
CA VAL A 91 0.86 -14.07 -4.13
C VAL A 91 -0.25 -14.99 -3.60
N GLY A 92 -1.35 -15.14 -4.35
CA GLY A 92 -2.41 -16.09 -4.10
C GLY A 92 -3.57 -15.58 -3.24
N LEU A 93 -3.80 -14.26 -3.19
CA LEU A 93 -5.07 -13.71 -2.74
C LEU A 93 -6.15 -14.00 -3.76
N LYS A 94 -7.34 -14.36 -3.29
CA LYS A 94 -8.54 -14.49 -4.12
C LYS A 94 -9.17 -13.12 -4.33
N ASP A 95 -9.96 -12.96 -5.39
CA ASP A 95 -10.65 -11.70 -5.71
C ASP A 95 -11.46 -11.16 -4.52
N ARG A 96 -12.10 -12.07 -3.76
CA ARG A 96 -12.82 -11.70 -2.54
C ARG A 96 -11.90 -11.14 -1.46
N GLU A 97 -10.74 -11.76 -1.21
CA GLU A 97 -9.78 -11.30 -0.20
C GLU A 97 -9.19 -9.93 -0.58
N ILE A 98 -9.02 -9.68 -1.90
CA ILE A 98 -8.62 -8.38 -2.43
C ILE A 98 -9.73 -7.34 -2.19
N ALA A 99 -10.99 -7.67 -2.48
CA ALA A 99 -12.12 -6.79 -2.25
C ALA A 99 -12.34 -6.50 -0.76
N ASP A 100 -12.29 -7.54 0.09
CA ASP A 100 -12.45 -7.44 1.54
C ASP A 100 -11.36 -6.52 2.14
N ALA A 101 -10.09 -6.69 1.75
CA ALA A 101 -8.99 -5.86 2.26
C ALA A 101 -9.16 -4.37 1.91
N ARG A 102 -9.71 -4.06 0.75
CA ARG A 102 -10.02 -2.69 0.33
C ARG A 102 -11.15 -2.07 1.16
N GLN A 103 -12.04 -2.90 1.72
CA GLN A 103 -13.11 -2.49 2.63
C GLN A 103 -12.73 -2.61 4.10
N VAL A 104 -11.43 -2.85 4.39
CA VAL A 104 -10.92 -3.05 5.75
C VAL A 104 -11.61 -4.22 6.47
N THR A 105 -11.91 -5.28 5.73
CA THR A 105 -12.52 -6.50 6.26
C THR A 105 -11.71 -7.73 5.90
N ALA A 106 -11.87 -8.81 6.66
CA ALA A 106 -11.34 -10.13 6.34
C ALA A 106 -12.18 -11.21 7.02
N THR A 107 -12.17 -12.42 6.45
CA THR A 107 -12.85 -13.58 7.07
C THR A 107 -12.13 -14.04 8.34
N ASP A 108 -10.80 -13.96 8.34
CA ASP A 108 -9.97 -14.30 9.49
C ASP A 108 -9.88 -13.10 10.45
N ALA A 109 -10.24 -13.32 11.72
CA ALA A 109 -10.29 -12.26 12.74
C ALA A 109 -8.94 -11.59 13.01
N ARG A 110 -7.83 -12.35 12.89
CA ARG A 110 -6.47 -11.80 13.06
C ARG A 110 -6.11 -10.88 11.91
N THR A 111 -6.39 -11.29 10.69
CA THR A 111 -6.21 -10.45 9.50
C THR A 111 -7.07 -9.19 9.59
N ALA A 112 -8.35 -9.31 9.97
CA ALA A 112 -9.22 -8.16 10.15
C ALA A 112 -8.64 -7.14 11.16
N ALA A 113 -8.09 -7.60 12.28
CA ALA A 113 -7.46 -6.74 13.27
C ALA A 113 -6.18 -6.04 12.74
N ILE A 114 -5.40 -6.71 11.89
CA ILE A 114 -4.24 -6.09 11.22
C ILE A 114 -4.70 -4.98 10.26
N LEU A 115 -5.76 -5.21 9.49
CA LEU A 115 -6.28 -4.22 8.54
C LEU A 115 -6.90 -3.03 9.28
N ASP A 116 -7.62 -3.27 10.38
CA ASP A 116 -8.13 -2.20 11.25
C ASP A 116 -6.99 -1.37 11.84
N LEU A 117 -5.94 -2.01 12.34
CA LEU A 117 -4.74 -1.33 12.82
C LEU A 117 -4.11 -0.48 11.71
N ALA A 118 -3.94 -1.04 10.51
CA ALA A 118 -3.38 -0.33 9.36
C ALA A 118 -4.24 0.90 9.00
N ARG A 119 -5.58 0.75 8.94
CA ARG A 119 -6.50 1.86 8.73
C ARG A 119 -6.34 2.95 9.77
N ASN A 120 -6.34 2.58 11.06
CA ASN A 120 -6.25 3.55 12.15
C ASN A 120 -4.91 4.29 12.12
N VAL A 121 -3.80 3.61 11.84
CA VAL A 121 -2.48 4.23 11.66
C VAL A 121 -2.50 5.27 10.53
N VAL A 122 -3.15 4.99 9.39
CA VAL A 122 -3.26 5.95 8.29
C VAL A 122 -4.11 7.14 8.69
N VAL A 123 -5.33 6.89 9.18
CA VAL A 123 -6.33 7.94 9.44
C VAL A 123 -5.89 8.85 10.59
N GLN A 124 -5.32 8.28 11.63
CA GLN A 124 -4.90 9.02 12.83
C GLN A 124 -3.40 9.37 12.81
N ARG A 125 -2.70 9.09 11.72
CA ARG A 125 -1.26 9.42 11.57
C ARG A 125 -0.39 8.79 12.68
N GLY A 126 -0.78 7.60 13.14
CA GLY A 126 -0.09 6.84 14.18
C GLY A 126 -0.51 7.17 15.61
N GLU A 127 -1.35 8.17 15.85
CA GLU A 127 -1.86 8.51 17.18
C GLU A 127 -3.06 7.63 17.55
N LEU A 128 -2.77 6.36 17.82
CA LEU A 128 -3.78 5.38 18.23
C LEU A 128 -4.24 5.64 19.65
N SER A 129 -5.55 5.51 19.89
CA SER A 129 -6.10 5.47 21.26
C SER A 129 -5.72 4.16 21.97
N ASP A 130 -5.73 4.18 23.31
CA ASP A 130 -5.50 2.98 24.12
C ASP A 130 -6.48 1.85 23.77
N SER A 131 -7.74 2.18 23.47
CA SER A 131 -8.76 1.19 23.08
C SER A 131 -8.45 0.51 21.74
N GLU A 132 -7.97 1.25 20.74
CA GLU A 132 -7.56 0.69 19.46
C GLU A 132 -6.32 -0.19 19.59
N PHE A 133 -5.37 0.24 20.40
CA PHE A 133 -4.20 -0.57 20.70
C PHE A 133 -4.57 -1.85 21.46
N GLN A 134 -5.48 -1.77 22.42
CA GLN A 134 -6.00 -2.94 23.14
C GLN A 134 -6.79 -3.89 22.23
N ALA A 135 -7.51 -3.39 21.22
CA ALA A 135 -8.18 -4.24 20.23
C ALA A 135 -7.18 -5.12 19.46
N ALA A 136 -6.04 -4.55 19.03
CA ALA A 136 -4.96 -5.32 18.40
C ALA A 136 -4.40 -6.39 19.35
N ARG A 137 -4.25 -6.07 20.65
CA ARG A 137 -3.82 -7.03 21.68
C ARG A 137 -4.84 -8.14 21.93
N ALA A 138 -6.13 -7.81 21.97
CA ALA A 138 -7.21 -8.79 22.13
C ALA A 138 -7.23 -9.80 20.95
N ALA A 139 -6.87 -9.34 19.73
CA ALA A 139 -6.66 -10.20 18.57
C ALA A 139 -5.33 -10.98 18.63
N LYS A 140 -4.58 -10.88 19.72
CA LYS A 140 -3.29 -11.56 19.97
C LYS A 140 -2.18 -11.18 18.99
N LEU A 141 -2.20 -9.94 18.46
CA LEU A 141 -1.09 -9.44 17.68
C LEU A 141 0.14 -9.24 18.59
N THR A 142 1.27 -9.74 18.15
CA THR A 142 2.56 -9.55 18.79
C THR A 142 3.10 -8.15 18.58
N ASP A 143 4.08 -7.71 19.37
CA ASP A 143 4.76 -6.42 19.16
C ASP A 143 5.40 -6.34 17.78
N ALA A 144 5.99 -7.43 17.31
CA ALA A 144 6.59 -7.50 15.98
C ALA A 144 5.56 -7.26 14.87
N GLU A 145 4.38 -7.89 14.96
CA GLU A 145 3.31 -7.71 13.97
C GLU A 145 2.74 -6.29 13.98
N ILE A 146 2.58 -5.70 15.16
CA ILE A 146 2.13 -4.31 15.28
C ILE A 146 3.15 -3.36 14.65
N VAL A 147 4.44 -3.51 14.98
CA VAL A 147 5.52 -2.69 14.41
C VAL A 147 5.63 -2.88 12.89
N GLU A 148 5.57 -4.12 12.40
CA GLU A 148 5.61 -4.38 10.95
C GLU A 148 4.37 -3.89 10.22
N THR A 149 3.20 -3.89 10.85
CA THR A 149 1.99 -3.26 10.28
C THR A 149 2.22 -1.76 10.08
N VAL A 150 2.71 -1.05 11.10
CA VAL A 150 3.05 0.38 11.00
C VAL A 150 4.11 0.62 9.92
N ALA A 151 5.14 -0.22 9.86
CA ALA A 151 6.20 -0.11 8.86
C ALA A 151 5.68 -0.33 7.42
N ASN A 152 4.81 -1.32 7.20
CA ASN A 152 4.16 -1.54 5.89
C ASN A 152 3.22 -0.37 5.53
N VAL A 153 2.50 0.20 6.47
CA VAL A 153 1.70 1.42 6.25
C VAL A 153 2.61 2.56 5.78
N ALA A 154 3.73 2.82 6.48
CA ALA A 154 4.66 3.89 6.12
C ALA A 154 5.27 3.69 4.71
N LEU A 155 5.65 2.44 4.38
CA LEU A 155 6.15 2.08 3.05
C LEU A 155 5.12 2.40 1.96
N ASN A 156 3.85 2.05 2.19
CA ASN A 156 2.76 2.28 1.23
C ASN A 156 2.36 3.75 1.14
N ILE A 157 2.36 4.50 2.24
CA ILE A 157 2.16 5.97 2.21
C ILE A 157 3.20 6.63 1.33
N LEU A 158 4.48 6.26 1.45
CA LEU A 158 5.54 6.80 0.60
C LEU A 158 5.20 6.64 -0.88
N THR A 159 4.84 5.43 -1.30
CA THR A 159 4.54 5.13 -2.72
C THR A 159 3.25 5.78 -3.19
N ASN A 160 2.20 5.81 -2.34
CA ASN A 160 0.95 6.50 -2.65
C ASN A 160 1.21 7.99 -2.92
N TYR A 161 1.97 8.66 -2.03
CA TYR A 161 2.24 10.09 -2.15
C TYR A 161 3.14 10.42 -3.34
N VAL A 162 4.12 9.58 -3.63
CA VAL A 162 4.92 9.72 -4.86
C VAL A 162 4.04 9.62 -6.10
N ASN A 163 3.15 8.63 -6.16
CA ASN A 163 2.24 8.44 -7.29
C ASN A 163 1.26 9.61 -7.44
N HIS A 164 0.71 10.15 -6.36
CA HIS A 164 -0.12 11.36 -6.39
C HIS A 164 0.65 12.59 -6.86
N ALA A 165 1.82 12.85 -6.26
CA ALA A 165 2.64 14.01 -6.59
C ALA A 165 3.10 13.99 -8.06
N ALA A 166 3.52 12.82 -8.55
CA ALA A 166 3.98 12.62 -9.92
C ALA A 166 2.86 12.48 -10.94
N ARG A 167 1.64 12.14 -10.52
CA ARG A 167 0.55 11.66 -11.39
C ARG A 167 1.02 10.50 -12.24
N THR A 168 1.60 9.49 -11.58
CA THR A 168 2.15 8.31 -12.27
C THR A 168 1.06 7.61 -13.08
N VAL A 169 1.33 7.37 -14.35
CA VAL A 169 0.41 6.62 -15.23
C VAL A 169 0.37 5.17 -14.77
N VAL A 170 -0.85 4.64 -14.58
CA VAL A 170 -1.09 3.25 -14.20
C VAL A 170 -0.66 2.33 -15.33
N ASP A 171 0.19 1.36 -15.03
CA ASP A 171 0.68 0.31 -15.94
C ASP A 171 0.29 -1.10 -15.47
N PHE A 172 -0.77 -1.17 -14.68
CA PHE A 172 -1.43 -2.39 -14.22
C PHE A 172 -2.89 -2.43 -14.70
N PRO A 173 -3.56 -3.59 -14.68
CA PRO A 173 -5.00 -3.65 -14.91
C PRO A 173 -5.74 -2.70 -13.96
N SER A 174 -6.55 -1.80 -14.51
CA SER A 174 -7.24 -0.76 -13.72
C SER A 174 -8.22 -1.36 -12.72
N VAL A 175 -8.22 -0.83 -11.51
CA VAL A 175 -9.15 -1.20 -10.45
C VAL A 175 -9.84 0.06 -9.94
N GLU A 176 -11.17 0.10 -10.10
CA GLU A 176 -11.99 1.22 -9.65
C GLU A 176 -12.02 1.30 -8.11
N PRO A 177 -12.18 2.51 -7.54
CA PRO A 177 -12.35 2.65 -6.09
C PRO A 177 -13.58 1.88 -5.61
N VAL A 178 -13.54 1.39 -4.36
CA VAL A 178 -14.76 0.90 -3.70
C VAL A 178 -15.69 2.08 -3.58
N ALA A 179 -16.94 1.94 -4.08
CA ALA A 179 -17.95 2.99 -3.92
C ALA A 179 -18.10 3.28 -2.42
N ALA A 180 -17.89 4.52 -2.01
CA ALA A 180 -18.30 4.95 -0.70
C ALA A 180 -19.79 4.63 -0.59
N GLU A 181 -20.21 3.79 0.38
CA GLU A 181 -21.63 3.64 0.68
C GLU A 181 -22.16 5.05 0.86
N ALA A 182 -23.11 5.44 0.00
CA ALA A 182 -23.78 6.71 0.13
C ALA A 182 -24.38 6.70 1.54
N CYS A 183 -23.81 7.49 2.45
CA CYS A 183 -24.52 7.84 3.66
C CYS A 183 -25.85 8.41 3.19
N GLU A 184 -26.91 7.62 3.31
CA GLU A 184 -28.26 8.09 3.07
C GLU A 184 -28.42 9.34 3.94
N ALA A 185 -28.56 10.46 3.26
CA ALA A 185 -28.87 11.74 3.86
C ALA A 185 -30.29 11.65 4.42
N GLY A 186 -30.41 11.08 5.62
CA GLY A 186 -31.62 10.94 6.41
C GLY A 186 -31.42 11.59 7.76
N ALA A 187 -31.86 12.86 7.86
CA ALA A 187 -32.18 13.57 9.07
C ALA A 187 -31.05 13.84 10.09
N CYS A 188 -30.30 14.90 9.86
CA CYS A 188 -29.86 15.73 10.98
C CYS A 188 -30.47 17.13 10.81
N ALA A 189 -31.68 17.30 11.30
CA ALA A 189 -32.27 18.60 11.51
C ALA A 189 -31.47 19.29 12.64
N CYS A 190 -30.63 20.23 12.28
CA CYS A 190 -30.12 21.20 13.24
C CYS A 190 -31.24 22.15 13.61
N THR A 191 -31.79 22.00 14.81
CA THR A 191 -32.52 23.08 15.48
C THR A 191 -31.57 23.69 16.51
N HIS A 192 -31.20 24.93 16.23
CA HIS A 192 -30.67 26.03 17.06
C HIS A 192 -29.76 25.72 18.26
#